data_4d02e212c25dc894d8feab87468b6a00
#
_entry.id   4d02e212c25dc894d8feab87468b6a00
#
_cell.length_a   1.000
_cell.length_b   1.000
_cell.length_c   1.000
_cell.angle_alpha   90.00
_cell.angle_beta   90.00
_cell.angle_gamma   90.00
#
_symmetry.space_group_name_H-M   'P 1'
#
loop_
_entity.id
_entity.type
_entity.pdbx_description
1 polymer ?
#
loop_
_entity_poly.entity_id
_entity_poly.type
_entity_poly.pdbx_seq_one_letter_code
_entity_poly.pdbx_strand_id
1 'polypeptide(L)'
;MGLPWISAKSADKVVASQLEKLPEGKRLRIEDFKGDRWVEVLKSSVNNYRIEERGFANGSYDVDDNELKSTLKRLFEAEFPRSHQLRVSIGENN
;
A
#
# COMPACT_ATOMS: atom_id res chain seq x y z
N MET A 1 8.50 -12.29 6.02
CA MET A 1 9.56 -11.26 6.04
C MET A 1 9.10 -10.04 5.25
N GLY A 2 9.16 -8.90 5.86
CA GLY A 2 8.75 -7.68 5.20
C GLY A 2 9.92 -6.96 4.57
N LEU A 3 9.62 -6.02 3.69
CA LEU A 3 10.61 -5.07 3.22
C LEU A 3 10.70 -3.99 4.31
N PRO A 4 11.88 -3.76 4.88
CA PRO A 4 11.94 -2.84 6.02
C PRO A 4 11.57 -1.41 5.64
N TRP A 5 12.21 -0.88 4.61
CA TRP A 5 12.02 0.51 4.21
C TRP A 5 12.16 0.64 2.71
N ILE A 6 11.33 1.50 2.12
CA ILE A 6 11.41 1.80 0.70
C ILE A 6 11.39 3.32 0.52
N SER A 7 11.93 3.78 -0.60
CA SER A 7 11.90 5.19 -0.94
C SER A 7 10.47 5.63 -1.24
N ALA A 8 10.04 6.73 -0.63
CA ALA A 8 8.71 7.26 -0.87
C ALA A 8 8.51 7.65 -2.34
N LYS A 9 9.57 8.05 -3.03
CA LYS A 9 9.48 8.46 -4.43
C LYS A 9 9.09 7.31 -5.36
N SER A 10 9.48 6.10 -5.02
CA SER A 10 9.20 4.92 -5.86
C SER A 10 8.25 3.94 -5.20
N ALA A 11 7.62 4.35 -4.09
CA ALA A 11 6.79 3.44 -3.30
C ALA A 11 5.64 2.86 -4.11
N ASP A 12 5.00 3.66 -4.96
CA ASP A 12 3.90 3.17 -5.79
C ASP A 12 4.34 2.02 -6.68
N LYS A 13 5.51 2.14 -7.28
CA LYS A 13 6.05 1.10 -8.17
C LYS A 13 6.46 -0.14 -7.40
N VAL A 14 7.16 0.05 -6.29
CA VAL A 14 7.65 -1.06 -5.48
C VAL A 14 6.49 -1.85 -4.89
N VAL A 15 5.51 -1.14 -4.33
CA VAL A 15 4.35 -1.79 -3.71
C VAL A 15 3.52 -2.52 -4.75
N ALA A 16 3.26 -1.90 -5.90
CA ALA A 16 2.50 -2.56 -6.96
C ALA A 16 3.20 -3.85 -7.42
N SER A 17 4.52 -3.80 -7.56
CA SER A 17 5.30 -4.98 -7.96
C SER A 17 5.20 -6.09 -6.92
N GLN A 18 5.27 -5.74 -5.65
CA GLN A 18 5.16 -6.73 -4.57
C GLN A 18 3.76 -7.34 -4.53
N LEU A 19 2.72 -6.53 -4.77
CA LEU A 19 1.35 -7.01 -4.74
C LEU A 19 1.07 -7.99 -5.86
N GLU A 20 1.70 -7.83 -7.02
CA GLU A 20 1.54 -8.79 -8.12
C GLU A 20 2.01 -10.18 -7.71
N LYS A 21 3.03 -10.25 -6.89
CA LYS A 21 3.63 -11.51 -6.45
C LYS A 21 2.98 -12.09 -5.21
N LEU A 22 2.13 -11.32 -4.56
CA LEU A 22 1.51 -11.72 -3.32
C LEU A 22 0.39 -12.72 -3.58
N PRO A 23 0.26 -13.77 -2.76
CA PRO A 23 -0.90 -14.65 -2.86
C PRO A 23 -2.19 -13.93 -2.48
N GLU A 24 -3.32 -14.40 -2.99
CA GLU A 24 -4.62 -13.89 -2.59
C GLU A 24 -4.80 -14.07 -1.08
N GLY A 25 -5.46 -13.11 -0.47
CA GLY A 25 -5.70 -13.12 0.97
C GLY A 25 -4.60 -12.51 1.79
N LYS A 26 -3.47 -12.19 1.18
CA LYS A 26 -2.38 -11.49 1.87
C LYS A 26 -2.53 -9.99 1.69
N ARG A 27 -1.93 -9.23 2.60
CA ARG A 27 -1.98 -7.77 2.54
C ARG A 27 -0.59 -7.18 2.75
N LEU A 28 -0.41 -5.99 2.20
CA LEU A 28 0.74 -5.15 2.48
C LEU A 28 0.26 -3.94 3.28
N ARG A 29 1.03 -3.56 4.27
CA ARG A 29 0.78 -2.35 5.04
C ARG A 29 1.95 -1.41 4.83
N ILE A 30 1.65 -0.20 4.42
CA ILE A 30 2.62 0.84 4.15
C ILE A 30 2.35 1.97 5.15
N GLU A 31 3.34 2.33 5.95
CA GLU A 31 3.14 3.33 6.98
C GLU A 31 4.32 4.31 7.01
N ASP A 32 4.07 5.48 7.58
CA ASP A 32 5.09 6.49 7.75
C ASP A 32 6.02 6.12 8.91
N PHE A 33 7.02 6.94 9.15
CA PHE A 33 8.02 6.68 10.18
C PHE A 33 7.39 6.51 11.57
N LYS A 34 6.38 7.32 11.88
CA LYS A 34 5.73 7.27 13.19
C LYS A 34 4.64 6.21 13.30
N GLY A 35 4.20 5.68 12.18
CA GLY A 35 3.10 4.72 12.18
C GLY A 35 1.74 5.34 12.41
N ASP A 36 1.64 6.67 12.33
CA ASP A 36 0.37 7.39 12.56
C ASP A 36 -0.58 7.27 11.39
N ARG A 37 -0.03 7.13 10.20
CA ARG A 37 -0.80 7.05 8.97
C ARG A 37 -0.34 5.84 8.19
N TRP A 38 -1.29 5.15 7.58
CA TRP A 38 -0.94 3.98 6.79
C TRP A 38 -1.94 3.75 5.67
N VAL A 39 -1.48 2.98 4.71
CA VAL A 39 -2.30 2.46 3.62
C VAL A 39 -2.10 0.96 3.61
N GLU A 40 -3.19 0.20 3.68
CA GLU A 40 -3.14 -1.25 3.59
C GLU A 40 -3.76 -1.69 2.29
N VAL A 41 -3.17 -2.67 1.65
CA VAL A 41 -3.67 -3.22 0.39
C VAL A 41 -3.83 -4.72 0.56
N LEU A 42 -5.07 -5.18 0.44
CA LEU A 42 -5.40 -6.60 0.46
C LEU A 42 -5.56 -7.08 -0.97
N LYS A 43 -4.88 -8.15 -1.32
CA LYS A 43 -5.10 -8.78 -2.61
C LYS A 43 -6.33 -9.67 -2.51
N SER A 44 -7.46 -9.18 -2.98
CA SER A 44 -8.73 -9.88 -2.84
C SER A 44 -8.91 -10.98 -3.89
N SER A 45 -8.30 -10.81 -5.06
CA SER A 45 -8.27 -11.83 -6.10
C SER A 45 -7.10 -11.56 -7.02
N VAL A 46 -6.94 -12.34 -8.08
CA VAL A 46 -5.80 -12.24 -9.00
C VAL A 46 -5.62 -10.82 -9.53
N ASN A 47 -6.71 -10.16 -9.88
CA ASN A 47 -6.65 -8.84 -10.51
C ASN A 47 -7.33 -7.74 -9.72
N ASN A 48 -7.69 -8.01 -8.46
CA ASN A 48 -8.44 -7.04 -7.67
C ASN A 48 -7.81 -6.83 -6.32
N TYR A 49 -7.86 -5.59 -5.86
CA TYR A 49 -7.27 -5.18 -4.60
C TYR A 49 -8.24 -4.30 -3.83
N ARG A 50 -8.21 -4.45 -2.51
CA ARG A 50 -8.95 -3.55 -1.63
C ARG A 50 -7.94 -2.72 -0.86
N ILE A 51 -8.09 -1.41 -0.95
CA ILE A 51 -7.16 -0.46 -0.32
C ILE A 51 -7.87 0.24 0.82
N GLU A 52 -7.21 0.26 1.99
CA GLU A 52 -7.69 0.99 3.16
C GLU A 52 -6.74 2.14 3.43
N GLU A 53 -7.28 3.34 3.50
CA GLU A 53 -6.52 4.55 3.78
C GLU A 53 -6.85 5.03 5.19
N ARG A 54 -5.81 5.27 6.01
CA ARG A 54 -5.97 5.78 7.37
C ARG A 54 -4.93 6.86 7.63
N GLY A 55 -5.39 8.06 7.91
CA GLY A 55 -4.49 9.17 8.18
C GLY A 55 -5.19 10.49 8.02
N PHE A 56 -4.69 11.34 7.13
CA PHE A 56 -5.35 12.62 6.82
C PHE A 56 -6.77 12.41 6.32
N ALA A 57 -6.95 11.35 5.54
CA ALA A 57 -8.26 10.93 5.11
C ALA A 57 -8.47 9.49 5.52
N ASN A 58 -9.72 9.05 5.52
CA ASN A 58 -10.06 7.66 5.80
C ASN A 58 -10.96 7.17 4.69
N GLY A 59 -10.64 6.01 4.13
CA GLY A 59 -11.43 5.49 3.03
C GLY A 59 -11.09 4.06 2.70
N SER A 60 -11.96 3.45 1.91
CA SER A 60 -11.78 2.12 1.36
C SER A 60 -12.03 2.18 -0.13
N TYR A 61 -11.19 1.51 -0.90
CA TYR A 61 -11.28 1.54 -2.36
C TYR A 61 -11.10 0.14 -2.90
N ASP A 62 -11.91 -0.22 -3.89
CA ASP A 62 -11.73 -1.46 -4.63
C ASP A 62 -11.22 -1.09 -6.02
N VAL A 63 -10.06 -1.62 -6.39
CA VAL A 63 -9.42 -1.30 -7.67
C VAL A 63 -8.97 -2.58 -8.35
N ASP A 64 -8.85 -2.53 -9.66
CA ASP A 64 -8.24 -3.61 -10.42
C ASP A 64 -6.75 -3.34 -10.60
N ASP A 65 -6.05 -4.27 -11.24
CA ASP A 65 -4.62 -4.15 -11.43
C ASP A 65 -4.23 -2.98 -12.34
N ASN A 66 -5.12 -2.55 -13.24
CA ASN A 66 -4.85 -1.40 -14.10
C ASN A 66 -4.90 -0.08 -13.33
N GLU A 67 -5.72 -0.01 -12.29
CA GLU A 67 -5.90 1.20 -11.49
C GLU A 67 -4.99 1.24 -10.27
N LEU A 68 -4.42 0.11 -9.91
CA LEU A 68 -3.71 -0.03 -8.63
C LEU A 68 -2.59 0.99 -8.47
N LYS A 69 -1.70 1.07 -9.43
CA LYS A 69 -0.50 1.90 -9.32
C LYS A 69 -0.83 3.38 -9.23
N SER A 70 -1.75 3.86 -10.06
CA SER A 70 -2.14 5.27 -10.03
C SER A 70 -2.87 5.62 -8.75
N THR A 71 -3.69 4.71 -8.24
CA THR A 71 -4.38 4.93 -6.98
C THR A 71 -3.39 4.99 -5.82
N LEU A 72 -2.42 4.06 -5.79
CA LEU A 72 -1.38 4.07 -4.75
C LEU A 72 -0.57 5.35 -4.79
N LYS A 73 -0.19 5.80 -5.97
CA LYS A 73 0.56 7.04 -6.11
C LYS A 73 -0.20 8.22 -5.52
N ARG A 74 -1.48 8.33 -5.84
CA ARG A 74 -2.32 9.39 -5.32
C ARG A 74 -2.42 9.34 -3.79
N LEU A 75 -2.64 8.15 -3.25
CA LEU A 75 -2.79 7.97 -1.80
C LEU A 75 -1.47 8.23 -1.06
N PHE A 76 -0.36 7.77 -1.62
CA PHE A 76 0.94 8.00 -0.99
C PHE A 76 1.30 9.48 -1.00
N GLU A 77 0.95 10.20 -2.04
CA GLU A 77 1.18 11.64 -2.10
C GLU A 77 0.31 12.38 -1.08
N ALA A 78 -0.90 11.90 -0.87
CA ALA A 78 -1.82 12.51 0.09
C ALA A 78 -1.42 12.22 1.55
N GLU A 79 -1.03 10.97 1.84
CA GLU A 79 -0.78 10.56 3.21
C GLU A 79 0.68 10.71 3.65
N PHE A 80 1.61 10.66 2.71
CA PHE A 80 3.04 10.68 3.03
C PHE A 80 3.80 11.78 2.27
N PRO A 81 3.28 13.02 2.23
CA PRO A 81 3.88 14.05 1.37
C PRO A 81 5.29 14.48 1.81
N ARG A 82 5.62 14.28 3.06
CA ARG A 82 6.92 14.70 3.61
C ARG A 82 7.82 13.52 3.97
N SER A 83 7.38 12.31 3.69
CA SER A 83 8.16 11.13 4.02
C SER A 83 9.22 10.89 2.97
N HIS A 84 10.42 10.55 3.40
CA HIS A 84 11.49 10.14 2.50
C HIS A 84 11.47 8.63 2.32
N GLN A 85 11.13 7.91 3.38
CA GLN A 85 11.06 6.45 3.38
C GLN A 85 9.77 6.01 4.03
N LEU A 86 9.26 4.89 3.56
CA LEU A 86 8.04 4.27 4.08
C LEU A 86 8.36 2.85 4.50
N ARG A 87 7.70 2.42 5.56
CA ARG A 87 7.86 1.07 6.07
C ARG A 87 6.81 0.17 5.46
N VAL A 88 7.26 -0.98 4.94
CA VAL A 88 6.37 -1.94 4.32
C VAL A 88 6.41 -3.24 5.10
N SER A 89 5.26 -3.77 5.43
CA SER A 89 5.16 -5.07 6.09
C SER A 89 4.08 -5.90 5.44
N ILE A 90 4.26 -7.22 5.50
CA ILE A 90 3.33 -8.17 4.92
C ILE A 90 2.55 -8.80 6.06
N GLY A 91 1.22 -8.85 5.92
CA GLY A 91 0.36 -9.48 6.90
C GLY A 91 -0.59 -10.46 6.24
N GLU A 92 -1.21 -11.27 7.05
CA GLU A 92 -2.23 -12.18 6.59
C GLU A 92 -3.59 -11.62 6.94
N ASN A 93 -4.54 -11.89 6.08
CA ASN A 93 -5.92 -11.51 6.33
C ASN A 93 -6.59 -12.62 7.15
N ASN A 94 -6.82 -12.35 8.39
CA ASN A 94 -7.52 -13.30 9.26
C ASN A 94 -8.96 -12.89 9.46
#